data_a00034cb41bb0d646838c6648299d75e
#
_entry.id   a00034cb41bb0d646838c6648299d75e
#
_cell.length_a   1.000
_cell.length_b   1.000
_cell.length_c   1.000
_cell.angle_alpha   90.00
_cell.angle_beta   90.00
_cell.angle_gamma   90.00
#
_symmetry.space_group_name_H-M   'P 1'
#
loop_
_entity.id
_entity.type
_entity.pdbx_description
1 polymer ?
#
loop_
_entity_poly.entity_id
_entity_poly.type
_entity_poly.pdbx_seq_one_letter_code
_entity_poly.pdbx_strand_id
1 'polypeptide(L)'
;MNVILKYGIVLGILVEIWTAIVIAMGWHKDPALLLLFFVVIPIEITVLVMALKSTAASAEYGKQFLTGFGIALVGGVLVALGSIVLTTVVFPNYFAEIRAAGEAMLQKAGLPAEQIEAQLKANEGMYNPWQNALSGFLGTSITGLVVSAIAGAFLRKR
;
A
#
# COMPACT_ATOMS: atom_id res chain seq x y z
N MET A 1 -24.05 8.18 -2.19
CA MET A 1 -22.59 8.16 -2.55
C MET A 1 -22.35 6.94 -3.43
N ASN A 2 -21.65 7.09 -4.55
CA ASN A 2 -21.33 6.01 -5.47
C ASN A 2 -20.49 4.94 -4.74
N VAL A 3 -20.73 3.65 -5.03
CA VAL A 3 -20.02 2.49 -4.44
C VAL A 3 -18.50 2.64 -4.58
N ILE A 4 -18.02 3.07 -5.74
CA ILE A 4 -16.59 3.29 -6.02
C ILE A 4 -16.00 4.31 -5.03
N LEU A 5 -16.63 5.46 -4.91
CA LEU A 5 -16.14 6.51 -4.01
C LEU A 5 -16.21 6.09 -2.54
N LYS A 6 -17.32 5.46 -2.12
CA LYS A 6 -17.50 4.99 -0.75
C LYS A 6 -16.40 4.01 -0.32
N TYR A 7 -16.25 2.94 -1.08
CA TYR A 7 -15.28 1.89 -0.73
C TYR A 7 -13.84 2.28 -1.03
N GLY A 8 -13.60 3.16 -2.02
CA GLY A 8 -12.27 3.72 -2.27
C GLY A 8 -11.77 4.58 -1.11
N ILE A 9 -12.64 5.42 -0.53
CA ILE A 9 -12.33 6.20 0.67
C ILE A 9 -12.06 5.27 1.86
N VAL A 10 -12.92 4.27 2.09
CA VAL A 10 -12.72 3.30 3.17
C VAL A 10 -11.40 2.56 3.01
N LEU A 11 -11.08 2.12 1.79
CA LEU A 11 -9.83 1.43 1.49
C LEU A 11 -8.62 2.31 1.80
N GLY A 12 -8.57 3.52 1.25
CA GLY A 12 -7.47 4.44 1.48
C GLY A 12 -7.27 4.76 2.97
N ILE A 13 -8.35 5.05 3.69
CA ILE A 13 -8.27 5.35 5.13
C ILE A 13 -7.75 4.15 5.93
N LEU A 14 -8.23 2.93 5.67
CA LEU A 14 -7.79 1.74 6.40
C LEU A 14 -6.32 1.42 6.16
N VAL A 15 -5.85 1.56 4.91
CA VAL A 15 -4.44 1.39 4.56
C VAL A 15 -3.56 2.42 5.27
N GLU A 16 -3.98 3.69 5.28
CA GLU A 16 -3.22 4.77 5.95
C GLU A 16 -3.22 4.62 7.48
N ILE A 17 -4.34 4.21 8.09
CA ILE A 17 -4.38 3.92 9.53
C ILE A 17 -3.40 2.80 9.87
N TRP A 18 -3.39 1.71 9.10
CA TRP A 18 -2.46 0.62 9.31
C TRP A 18 -1.00 1.08 9.16
N THR A 19 -0.70 1.81 8.10
CA THR A 19 0.64 2.38 7.87
C THR A 19 1.08 3.28 9.02
N ALA A 20 0.19 4.16 9.49
CA ALA A 20 0.46 5.02 10.64
C ALA A 20 0.76 4.23 11.91
N ILE A 21 0.03 3.13 12.17
CA ILE A 21 0.28 2.23 13.30
C ILE A 21 1.68 1.61 13.20
N VAL A 22 2.04 1.06 12.03
CA VAL A 22 3.35 0.43 11.82
C VAL A 22 4.49 1.43 12.05
N ILE A 23 4.31 2.67 11.60
CA ILE A 23 5.33 3.73 11.79
C ILE A 23 5.38 4.17 13.26
N ALA A 24 4.23 4.44 13.88
CA ALA A 24 4.15 4.91 15.28
C ALA A 24 4.72 3.88 16.27
N MET A 25 4.52 2.59 16.00
CA MET A 25 5.09 1.48 16.80
C MET A 25 6.58 1.26 16.54
N GLY A 26 7.18 1.95 15.56
CA GLY A 26 8.58 1.78 15.20
C GLY A 26 8.89 0.47 14.48
N TRP A 27 7.87 -0.28 14.03
CA TRP A 27 8.06 -1.58 13.37
C TRP A 27 8.77 -1.47 12.02
N HIS A 28 8.72 -0.31 11.39
CA HIS A 28 9.46 -0.02 10.16
C HIS A 28 10.98 -0.03 10.31
N LYS A 29 11.49 0.01 11.56
CA LYS A 29 12.94 -0.01 11.87
C LYS A 29 13.47 -1.44 12.07
N ASP A 30 12.60 -2.42 12.24
CA ASP A 30 12.96 -3.81 12.47
C ASP A 30 12.74 -4.64 11.19
N PRO A 31 13.82 -5.17 10.58
CA PRO A 31 13.71 -5.99 9.37
C PRO A 31 12.78 -7.20 9.53
N ALA A 32 12.68 -7.79 10.73
CA ALA A 32 11.79 -8.92 10.99
C ALA A 32 10.29 -8.52 10.94
N LEU A 33 10.00 -7.24 11.22
CA LEU A 33 8.63 -6.70 11.25
C LEU A 33 8.22 -6.01 9.94
N LEU A 34 9.12 -5.88 8.96
CA LEU A 34 8.80 -5.30 7.65
C LEU A 34 7.68 -6.06 6.94
N LEU A 35 7.50 -7.34 7.21
CA LEU A 35 6.39 -8.13 6.67
C LEU A 35 5.01 -7.59 7.11
N LEU A 36 4.93 -6.84 8.21
CA LEU A 36 3.68 -6.23 8.67
C LEU A 36 3.15 -5.14 7.72
N PHE A 37 4.00 -4.56 6.87
CA PHE A 37 3.53 -3.67 5.81
C PHE A 37 2.61 -4.41 4.82
N PHE A 38 2.82 -5.69 4.58
CA PHE A 38 2.00 -6.47 3.66
C PHE A 38 0.58 -6.78 4.18
N VAL A 39 0.28 -6.47 5.45
CA VAL A 39 -1.09 -6.57 6.00
C VAL A 39 -2.07 -5.64 5.25
N VAL A 40 -1.58 -4.62 4.56
CA VAL A 40 -2.41 -3.80 3.66
C VAL A 40 -3.08 -4.65 2.57
N ILE A 41 -2.44 -5.70 2.08
CA ILE A 41 -2.99 -6.56 1.01
C ILE A 41 -4.29 -7.26 1.46
N PRO A 42 -4.34 -8.00 2.59
CA PRO A 42 -5.61 -8.56 3.07
C PRO A 42 -6.66 -7.50 3.42
N ILE A 43 -6.26 -6.30 3.87
CA ILE A 43 -7.20 -5.18 4.07
C ILE A 43 -7.83 -4.79 2.72
N GLU A 44 -7.03 -4.56 1.70
CA GLU A 44 -7.48 -4.21 0.34
C GLU A 44 -8.41 -5.27 -0.24
N ILE A 45 -8.00 -6.55 -0.17
CA ILE A 45 -8.81 -7.69 -0.65
C ILE A 45 -10.16 -7.70 0.05
N THR A 46 -10.18 -7.52 1.37
CA THR A 46 -11.41 -7.54 2.16
C THR A 46 -12.37 -6.43 1.72
N VAL A 47 -11.89 -5.20 1.62
CA VAL A 47 -12.70 -4.05 1.21
C VAL A 47 -13.24 -4.23 -0.21
N LEU A 48 -12.40 -4.67 -1.14
CA LEU A 48 -12.80 -4.92 -2.53
C LEU A 48 -13.85 -6.02 -2.63
N VAL A 49 -13.65 -7.16 -1.96
CA VAL A 49 -14.62 -8.26 -1.95
C VAL A 49 -15.96 -7.83 -1.32
N MET A 50 -15.94 -7.06 -0.23
CA MET A 50 -17.17 -6.50 0.36
C MET A 50 -17.91 -5.58 -0.60
N ALA A 51 -17.18 -4.71 -1.29
CA ALA A 51 -17.75 -3.80 -2.29
C ALA A 51 -18.39 -4.57 -3.46
N LEU A 52 -17.67 -5.55 -4.04
CA LEU A 52 -18.15 -6.36 -5.15
C LEU A 52 -19.33 -7.24 -4.75
N LYS A 53 -19.38 -7.77 -3.52
CA LYS A 53 -20.55 -8.47 -2.98
C LYS A 53 -21.79 -7.57 -2.94
N SER A 54 -21.64 -6.30 -2.60
CA SER A 54 -22.75 -5.35 -2.53
C SER A 54 -23.40 -5.06 -3.88
N THR A 55 -22.70 -5.32 -4.99
CA THR A 55 -23.18 -5.11 -6.36
C THR A 55 -23.42 -6.41 -7.13
N ALA A 56 -23.15 -7.57 -6.52
CA ALA A 56 -23.16 -8.89 -7.19
C ALA A 56 -24.50 -9.23 -7.87
N ALA A 57 -25.63 -8.88 -7.24
CA ALA A 57 -26.96 -9.19 -7.76
C ALA A 57 -27.33 -8.41 -9.05
N SER A 58 -26.68 -7.29 -9.31
CA SER A 58 -27.05 -6.34 -10.39
C SER A 58 -25.96 -6.10 -11.42
N ALA A 59 -24.73 -6.56 -11.19
CA ALA A 59 -23.59 -6.26 -12.02
C ALA A 59 -23.03 -7.48 -12.74
N GLU A 60 -22.86 -7.37 -14.05
CA GLU A 60 -22.13 -8.33 -14.88
C GLU A 60 -20.63 -8.21 -14.68
N TYR A 61 -19.86 -9.17 -15.21
CA TYR A 61 -18.41 -9.24 -14.98
C TYR A 61 -17.67 -7.92 -15.28
N GLY A 62 -17.90 -7.35 -16.48
CA GLY A 62 -17.22 -6.10 -16.86
C GLY A 62 -17.49 -4.95 -15.90
N LYS A 63 -18.75 -4.83 -15.43
CA LYS A 63 -19.14 -3.81 -14.46
C LYS A 63 -18.52 -4.10 -13.08
N GLN A 64 -18.45 -5.35 -12.65
CA GLN A 64 -17.77 -5.75 -11.42
C GLN A 64 -16.27 -5.43 -11.46
N PHE A 65 -15.61 -5.80 -12.57
CA PHE A 65 -14.19 -5.49 -12.77
C PHE A 65 -13.93 -3.99 -12.69
N LEU A 66 -14.68 -3.18 -13.47
CA LEU A 66 -14.52 -1.72 -13.46
C LEU A 66 -14.87 -1.09 -12.11
N THR A 67 -15.84 -1.65 -11.38
CA THR A 67 -16.18 -1.18 -10.03
C THR A 67 -15.03 -1.42 -9.06
N GLY A 68 -14.49 -2.63 -9.00
CA GLY A 68 -13.40 -2.96 -8.09
C GLY A 68 -12.11 -2.23 -8.45
N PHE A 69 -11.75 -2.18 -9.72
CA PHE A 69 -10.58 -1.42 -10.18
C PHE A 69 -10.73 0.09 -9.90
N GLY A 70 -11.92 0.66 -10.13
CA GLY A 70 -12.20 2.06 -9.79
C GLY A 70 -12.07 2.36 -8.30
N ILE A 71 -12.48 1.42 -7.43
CA ILE A 71 -12.28 1.51 -5.96
C ILE A 71 -10.80 1.57 -5.63
N ALA A 72 -9.99 0.69 -6.25
CA ALA A 72 -8.55 0.66 -6.03
C ALA A 72 -7.85 1.93 -6.52
N LEU A 73 -8.27 2.52 -7.64
CA LEU A 73 -7.73 3.79 -8.11
C LEU A 73 -8.03 4.94 -7.15
N VAL A 74 -9.28 5.04 -6.65
CA VAL A 74 -9.65 6.06 -5.67
C VAL A 74 -8.89 5.84 -4.35
N GLY A 75 -8.84 4.60 -3.87
CA GLY A 75 -8.07 4.23 -2.67
C GLY A 75 -6.58 4.51 -2.84
N GLY A 76 -6.01 4.14 -3.98
CA GLY A 76 -4.60 4.36 -4.29
C GLY A 76 -4.20 5.84 -4.31
N VAL A 77 -5.07 6.72 -4.84
CA VAL A 77 -4.85 8.18 -4.76
C VAL A 77 -4.81 8.64 -3.30
N LEU A 78 -5.72 8.15 -2.46
CA LEU A 78 -5.72 8.50 -1.03
C LEU A 78 -4.49 7.94 -0.31
N VAL A 79 -4.07 6.72 -0.62
CA VAL A 79 -2.83 6.12 -0.10
C VAL A 79 -1.62 6.96 -0.50
N ALA A 80 -1.53 7.42 -1.76
CA ALA A 80 -0.42 8.26 -2.20
C ALA A 80 -0.39 9.61 -1.45
N LEU A 81 -1.54 10.29 -1.34
CA LEU A 81 -1.63 11.57 -0.65
C LEU A 81 -1.38 11.41 0.86
N GLY A 82 -1.98 10.41 1.49
CA GLY A 82 -1.81 10.10 2.91
C GLY A 82 -0.36 9.73 3.23
N SER A 83 0.28 8.91 2.41
CA SER A 83 1.69 8.54 2.53
C SER A 83 2.62 9.75 2.52
N ILE A 84 2.39 10.73 1.62
CA ILE A 84 3.16 11.99 1.63
C ILE A 84 2.96 12.71 2.96
N VAL A 85 1.73 12.88 3.41
CA VAL A 85 1.44 13.57 4.68
C VAL A 85 2.06 12.82 5.86
N LEU A 86 1.89 11.51 5.94
CA LEU A 86 2.45 10.69 7.01
C LEU A 86 3.98 10.79 7.07
N THR A 87 4.66 10.70 5.93
CA THR A 87 6.12 10.61 5.89
C THR A 87 6.84 11.97 5.86
N THR A 88 6.12 13.07 5.58
CA THR A 88 6.73 14.40 5.55
C THR A 88 6.28 15.31 6.69
N VAL A 89 5.06 15.11 7.22
CA VAL A 89 4.47 15.98 8.25
C VAL A 89 4.35 15.26 9.58
N VAL A 90 3.76 14.06 9.60
CA VAL A 90 3.49 13.34 10.86
C VAL A 90 4.74 12.64 11.38
N PHE A 91 5.49 11.98 10.50
CA PHE A 91 6.70 11.23 10.81
C PHE A 91 7.87 11.71 9.93
N PRO A 92 8.38 12.94 10.10
CA PRO A 92 9.35 13.54 9.18
C PRO A 92 10.70 12.82 9.15
N ASN A 93 11.00 12.02 10.17
CA ASN A 93 12.23 11.22 10.26
C ASN A 93 12.10 9.82 9.63
N TYR A 94 10.91 9.45 9.11
CA TYR A 94 10.62 8.11 8.62
C TYR A 94 11.69 7.56 7.64
N PHE A 95 12.06 8.33 6.62
CA PHE A 95 13.04 7.89 5.63
C PHE A 95 14.46 7.82 6.19
N ALA A 96 14.82 8.73 7.09
CA ALA A 96 16.11 8.68 7.77
C ALA A 96 16.23 7.43 8.66
N GLU A 97 15.15 7.08 9.35
CA GLU A 97 15.07 5.90 10.20
C GLU A 97 15.14 4.59 9.40
N ILE A 98 14.45 4.48 8.27
CA ILE A 98 14.55 3.30 7.38
C ILE A 98 15.96 3.17 6.82
N ARG A 99 16.56 4.28 6.38
CA ARG A 99 17.93 4.27 5.86
C ARG A 99 18.91 3.79 6.92
N ALA A 100 18.81 4.31 8.14
CA ALA A 100 19.66 3.90 9.27
C ALA A 100 19.46 2.40 9.63
N ALA A 101 18.23 1.92 9.62
CA ALA A 101 17.91 0.51 9.85
C ALA A 101 18.50 -0.39 8.74
N GLY A 102 18.41 0.02 7.48
CA GLY A 102 19.01 -0.66 6.35
C GLY A 102 20.53 -0.72 6.44
N GLU A 103 21.17 0.40 6.78
CA GLU A 103 22.62 0.46 7.02
C GLU A 103 23.05 -0.50 8.13
N ALA A 104 22.37 -0.46 9.26
CA ALA A 104 22.67 -1.35 10.40
C ALA A 104 22.51 -2.85 10.04
N MET A 105 21.54 -3.16 9.17
CA MET A 105 21.34 -4.53 8.69
C MET A 105 22.51 -4.99 7.81
N LEU A 106 22.96 -4.13 6.89
CA LEU A 106 24.10 -4.43 5.99
C LEU A 106 25.42 -4.56 6.79
N GLN A 107 25.61 -3.71 7.81
CA GLN A 107 26.75 -3.82 8.74
C GLN A 107 26.75 -5.15 9.49
N LYS A 108 25.60 -5.57 10.03
CA LYS A 108 25.43 -6.87 10.71
C LYS A 108 25.69 -8.06 9.76
N ALA A 109 25.40 -7.90 8.45
CA ALA A 109 25.70 -8.89 7.44
C ALA A 109 27.19 -8.96 7.08
N GLY A 110 28.04 -8.10 7.67
CA GLY A 110 29.48 -8.08 7.45
C GLY A 110 29.93 -7.48 6.13
N LEU A 111 29.11 -6.67 5.47
CA LEU A 111 29.49 -6.00 4.24
C LEU A 111 30.53 -4.89 4.51
N PRO A 112 31.53 -4.71 3.61
CA PRO A 112 32.46 -3.59 3.66
C PRO A 112 31.74 -2.25 3.49
N ALA A 113 32.24 -1.18 4.11
CA ALA A 113 31.64 0.15 4.09
C ALA A 113 31.36 0.67 2.66
N GLU A 114 32.25 0.42 1.71
CA GLU A 114 32.09 0.80 0.30
C GLU A 114 30.88 0.11 -0.36
N GLN A 115 30.65 -1.17 -0.05
CA GLN A 115 29.49 -1.90 -0.56
C GLN A 115 28.19 -1.44 0.09
N ILE A 116 28.25 -1.10 1.38
CA ILE A 116 27.09 -0.53 2.10
C ILE A 116 26.68 0.79 1.46
N GLU A 117 27.62 1.69 1.25
CA GLU A 117 27.35 2.99 0.61
C GLU A 117 26.81 2.82 -0.82
N ALA A 118 27.38 1.91 -1.61
CA ALA A 118 26.91 1.61 -2.97
C ALA A 118 25.46 1.08 -2.95
N GLN A 119 25.09 0.20 -2.02
CA GLN A 119 23.74 -0.31 -1.91
C GLN A 119 22.75 0.74 -1.42
N LEU A 120 23.11 1.57 -0.44
CA LEU A 120 22.24 2.66 0.03
C LEU A 120 21.99 3.67 -1.09
N LYS A 121 23.02 4.00 -1.89
CA LYS A 121 22.90 4.88 -3.04
C LYS A 121 22.03 4.26 -4.15
N ALA A 122 22.19 2.98 -4.44
CA ALA A 122 21.35 2.29 -5.41
C ALA A 122 19.87 2.28 -5.02
N ASN A 123 19.57 2.30 -3.71
CA ASN A 123 18.22 2.30 -3.16
C ASN A 123 17.75 3.72 -2.75
N GLU A 124 18.45 4.78 -3.14
CA GLU A 124 18.12 6.15 -2.71
C GLU A 124 16.69 6.55 -3.06
N GLY A 125 16.17 6.04 -4.16
CA GLY A 125 14.78 6.23 -4.55
C GLY A 125 13.76 5.70 -3.53
N MET A 126 14.09 4.66 -2.78
CA MET A 126 13.21 4.10 -1.75
C MET A 126 13.05 5.05 -0.54
N TYR A 127 13.97 5.99 -0.37
CA TYR A 127 13.96 6.97 0.72
C TYR A 127 13.36 8.32 0.29
N ASN A 128 12.57 8.31 -0.79
CA ASN A 128 11.94 9.50 -1.35
C ASN A 128 10.41 9.46 -1.15
N PRO A 129 9.80 10.50 -0.55
CA PRO A 129 8.35 10.53 -0.30
C PRO A 129 7.50 10.33 -1.57
N TRP A 130 7.91 10.93 -2.69
CA TRP A 130 7.19 10.83 -3.96
C TRP A 130 7.23 9.43 -4.56
N GLN A 131 8.40 8.78 -4.51
CA GLN A 131 8.52 7.41 -4.99
C GLN A 131 7.78 6.42 -4.08
N ASN A 132 7.81 6.65 -2.77
CA ASN A 132 7.03 5.88 -1.81
C ASN A 132 5.53 6.02 -2.08
N ALA A 133 5.04 7.23 -2.29
CA ALA A 133 3.65 7.51 -2.63
C ALA A 133 3.23 6.86 -3.96
N LEU A 134 4.08 6.96 -4.99
CA LEU A 134 3.85 6.30 -6.28
C LEU A 134 3.81 4.78 -6.13
N SER A 135 4.72 4.20 -5.35
CA SER A 135 4.73 2.76 -5.07
C SER A 135 3.47 2.30 -4.34
N GLY A 136 2.98 3.08 -3.38
CA GLY A 136 1.71 2.84 -2.69
C GLY A 136 0.52 2.89 -3.65
N PHE A 137 0.44 3.90 -4.51
CA PHE A 137 -0.58 4.01 -5.54
C PHE A 137 -0.55 2.82 -6.50
N LEU A 138 0.62 2.47 -7.02
CA LEU A 138 0.78 1.36 -7.97
C LEU A 138 0.47 0.02 -7.30
N GLY A 139 0.95 -0.21 -6.08
CA GLY A 139 0.68 -1.43 -5.31
C GLY A 139 -0.83 -1.65 -5.11
N THR A 140 -1.53 -0.64 -4.61
CA THR A 140 -3.00 -0.68 -4.43
C THR A 140 -3.72 -0.87 -5.77
N SER A 141 -3.29 -0.19 -6.83
CA SER A 141 -3.90 -0.31 -8.16
C SER A 141 -3.72 -1.71 -8.75
N ILE A 142 -2.53 -2.31 -8.62
CA ILE A 142 -2.23 -3.67 -9.11
C ILE A 142 -3.01 -4.71 -8.29
N THR A 143 -3.01 -4.60 -6.95
CA THR A 143 -3.82 -5.46 -6.09
C THR A 143 -5.29 -5.38 -6.48
N GLY A 144 -5.81 -4.17 -6.66
CA GLY A 144 -7.19 -3.94 -7.07
C GLY A 144 -7.52 -4.52 -8.44
N LEU A 145 -6.62 -4.40 -9.41
CA LEU A 145 -6.78 -4.98 -10.74
C LEU A 145 -6.89 -6.50 -10.66
N VAL A 146 -5.97 -7.15 -9.94
CA VAL A 146 -5.96 -8.62 -9.78
C VAL A 146 -7.18 -9.11 -9.03
N VAL A 147 -7.49 -8.49 -7.88
CA VAL A 147 -8.66 -8.88 -7.06
C VAL A 147 -9.96 -8.66 -7.83
N SER A 148 -10.09 -7.55 -8.57
CA SER A 148 -11.29 -7.26 -9.35
C SER A 148 -11.48 -8.24 -10.50
N ALA A 149 -10.40 -8.67 -11.15
CA ALA A 149 -10.46 -9.66 -12.21
C ALA A 149 -10.93 -11.02 -11.65
N ILE A 150 -10.36 -11.46 -10.54
CA ILE A 150 -10.67 -12.76 -9.94
C ILE A 150 -12.04 -12.71 -9.25
N ALA A 151 -12.21 -11.85 -8.25
CA ALA A 151 -13.43 -11.78 -7.46
C ALA A 151 -14.65 -11.35 -8.30
N GLY A 152 -14.45 -10.45 -9.27
CA GLY A 152 -15.50 -10.03 -10.20
C GLY A 152 -16.04 -11.19 -11.05
N ALA A 153 -15.21 -12.16 -11.40
CA ALA A 153 -15.66 -13.35 -12.13
C ALA A 153 -16.58 -14.24 -11.28
N PHE A 154 -16.35 -14.33 -9.96
CA PHE A 154 -17.16 -15.14 -9.05
C PHE A 154 -18.37 -14.37 -8.49
N LEU A 155 -18.23 -13.05 -8.31
CA LEU A 155 -19.23 -12.18 -7.67
C LEU A 155 -20.04 -11.38 -8.72
N ARG A 156 -20.40 -12.00 -9.83
CA ARG A 156 -21.22 -11.39 -10.88
C ARG A 156 -22.64 -11.93 -10.88
N LYS A 157 -23.57 -11.16 -11.48
CA LYS A 157 -24.89 -11.64 -11.85
C LYS A 157 -24.73 -12.84 -12.79
N ARG A 158 -25.37 -13.94 -12.46
CA ARG A 158 -25.52 -15.14 -13.31
C ARG A 158 -26.75 -15.03 -14.16
#